data_f1d473ddfa4a8101e63809e38fa7585a
#
_entry.id   f1d473ddfa4a8101e63809e38fa7585a
#
_cell.length_a   1.000
_cell.length_b   1.000
_cell.length_c   1.000
_cell.angle_alpha   90.00
_cell.angle_beta   90.00
_cell.angle_gamma   90.00
#
_symmetry.space_group_name_H-M   'P 1'
#
loop_
_entity.id
_entity.type
_entity.pdbx_description
1 polymer ?
#
loop_
_entity_poly.entity_id
_entity_poly.type
_entity_poly.pdbx_seq_one_letter_code
_entity_poly.pdbx_strand_id
1 'polypeptide(L)'
;EISYYMGLFLSDAMRDSMNGNWDDFYGKLNQIRKLQNVLQSQEDLYNGDISYNQIFQFMVDNHIYGIINMNTFNFIRAIYNELLFRLPTDQEYAVAFDIIEKSSPGQAFGNYCSNKTEFIHNLVESPAMHEGIVIWTFQIYLNRFPSSRELASILPEYLKHHDIREIIKQISVTDEYAGFK
;
A
#
# COMPACT_ATOMS: atom_id res chain seq x y z
N GLU A 1 3.42 15.44 11.54
CA GLU A 1 4.55 14.49 11.39
C GLU A 1 5.12 14.51 9.97
N ILE A 2 4.31 14.38 8.91
CA ILE A 2 4.77 14.44 7.50
C ILE A 2 5.54 15.72 7.22
N SER A 3 5.02 16.89 7.57
CA SER A 3 5.69 18.19 7.34
C SER A 3 7.03 18.28 8.05
N TYR A 4 7.18 17.68 9.22
CA TYR A 4 8.46 17.60 9.94
C TYR A 4 9.52 16.83 9.14
N TYR A 5 9.17 15.62 8.68
CA TYR A 5 10.12 14.81 7.90
C TYR A 5 10.44 15.44 6.55
N MET A 6 9.48 16.10 5.89
CA MET A 6 9.75 16.84 4.66
C MET A 6 10.75 17.97 4.89
N GLY A 7 10.62 18.73 5.99
CA GLY A 7 11.56 19.79 6.38
C GLY A 7 12.96 19.23 6.67
N LEU A 8 13.04 18.11 7.37
CA LEU A 8 14.30 17.42 7.67
C LEU A 8 15.01 16.97 6.37
N PHE A 9 14.28 16.29 5.47
CA PHE A 9 14.84 15.85 4.19
C PHE A 9 15.27 17.02 3.30
N LEU A 10 14.53 18.14 3.32
CA LEU A 10 14.93 19.34 2.56
C LEU A 10 16.24 19.94 3.09
N SER A 11 16.39 20.03 4.41
CA SER A 11 17.63 20.50 5.04
C SER A 11 18.82 19.59 4.71
N ASP A 12 18.62 18.27 4.78
CA ASP A 12 19.65 17.30 4.44
C ASP A 12 20.00 17.35 2.95
N ALA A 13 19.02 17.46 2.06
CA ALA A 13 19.26 17.62 0.63
C ALA A 13 20.08 18.86 0.31
N MET A 14 19.79 20.01 0.94
CA MET A 14 20.58 21.21 0.75
C MET A 14 22.06 21.01 1.16
N ARG A 15 22.30 20.33 2.29
CA ARG A 15 23.65 20.00 2.76
C ARG A 15 24.37 19.05 1.79
N ASP A 16 23.67 18.01 1.30
CA ASP A 16 24.24 17.05 0.35
C ASP A 16 24.60 17.72 -0.98
N SER A 17 23.76 18.61 -1.48
CA SER A 17 24.03 19.44 -2.67
C SER A 17 25.28 20.30 -2.50
N MET A 18 25.46 20.97 -1.35
CA MET A 18 26.63 21.79 -1.05
C MET A 18 27.94 20.96 -0.99
N ASN A 19 27.81 19.69 -0.60
CA ASN A 19 28.96 18.78 -0.50
C ASN A 19 29.20 17.97 -1.80
N GLY A 20 28.38 18.15 -2.84
CA GLY A 20 28.50 17.42 -4.10
C GLY A 20 27.99 15.97 -4.03
N ASN A 21 27.26 15.59 -2.99
CA ASN A 21 26.69 14.25 -2.78
C ASN A 21 25.36 14.11 -3.53
N TRP A 22 25.42 14.05 -4.84
CA TRP A 22 24.21 14.11 -5.69
C TRP A 22 23.27 12.92 -5.53
N ASP A 23 23.78 11.72 -5.30
CA ASP A 23 22.94 10.53 -5.11
C ASP A 23 22.10 10.65 -3.83
N ASP A 24 22.71 11.11 -2.73
CA ASP A 24 22.01 11.37 -1.47
C ASP A 24 20.99 12.53 -1.63
N PHE A 25 21.37 13.58 -2.33
CA PHE A 25 20.47 14.70 -2.67
C PHE A 25 19.21 14.22 -3.37
N TYR A 26 19.34 13.48 -4.47
CA TYR A 26 18.18 12.94 -5.19
C TYR A 26 17.40 11.92 -4.37
N GLY A 27 18.06 11.13 -3.54
CA GLY A 27 17.43 10.23 -2.58
C GLY A 27 16.50 10.97 -1.61
N LYS A 28 16.95 12.11 -1.03
CA LYS A 28 16.13 12.95 -0.14
C LYS A 28 14.95 13.60 -0.88
N LEU A 29 15.16 14.11 -2.09
CA LEU A 29 14.07 14.66 -2.91
C LEU A 29 13.01 13.59 -3.22
N ASN A 30 13.42 12.36 -3.47
CA ASN A 30 12.49 11.26 -3.67
C ASN A 30 11.64 10.96 -2.42
N GLN A 31 12.24 11.01 -1.22
CA GLN A 31 11.48 10.86 0.04
C GLN A 31 10.46 11.99 0.23
N ILE A 32 10.85 13.24 -0.07
CA ILE A 32 9.92 14.39 -0.03
C ILE A 32 8.74 14.13 -0.99
N ARG A 33 9.01 13.72 -2.23
CA ARG A 33 7.96 13.43 -3.22
C ARG A 33 7.02 12.32 -2.75
N LYS A 34 7.55 11.24 -2.16
CA LYS A 34 6.72 10.16 -1.60
C LYS A 34 5.78 10.67 -0.50
N LEU A 35 6.25 11.55 0.38
CA LEU A 35 5.42 12.16 1.43
C LEU A 35 4.41 13.15 0.86
N GLN A 36 4.75 13.91 -0.18
CA GLN A 36 3.81 14.79 -0.89
C GLN A 36 2.68 13.98 -1.53
N ASN A 37 2.98 12.84 -2.16
CA ASN A 37 1.96 11.96 -2.72
C ASN A 37 0.96 11.49 -1.65
N VAL A 38 1.41 11.20 -0.42
CA VAL A 38 0.49 10.86 0.68
C VAL A 38 -0.44 12.01 1.02
N LEU A 39 0.09 13.25 1.09
CA LEU A 39 -0.72 14.43 1.41
C LEU A 39 -1.73 14.77 0.30
N GLN A 40 -1.35 14.57 -0.96
CA GLN A 40 -2.16 14.93 -2.12
C GLN A 40 -3.16 13.82 -2.49
N SER A 41 -2.96 12.61 -2.01
CA SER A 41 -3.69 11.41 -2.45
C SER A 41 -5.22 11.50 -2.36
N GLN A 42 -5.75 12.20 -1.36
CA GLN A 42 -7.19 12.37 -1.21
C GLN A 42 -7.80 13.25 -2.31
N GLU A 43 -7.12 14.34 -2.68
CA GLU A 43 -7.54 15.23 -3.75
C GLU A 43 -7.38 14.56 -5.11
N ASP A 44 -6.25 13.90 -5.35
CA ASP A 44 -5.97 13.17 -6.59
C ASP A 44 -6.98 12.02 -6.81
N LEU A 45 -7.37 11.31 -5.74
CA LEU A 45 -8.42 10.29 -5.82
C LEU A 45 -9.78 10.91 -6.15
N TYR A 46 -10.13 12.03 -5.51
CA TYR A 46 -11.39 12.73 -5.78
C TYR A 46 -11.49 13.20 -7.23
N ASN A 47 -10.39 13.68 -7.79
CA ASN A 47 -10.26 14.12 -9.19
C ASN A 47 -10.21 12.94 -10.18
N GLY A 48 -9.98 11.72 -9.72
CA GLY A 48 -9.81 10.53 -10.55
C GLY A 48 -8.42 10.39 -11.17
N ASP A 49 -7.42 11.13 -10.66
CA ASP A 49 -6.04 11.10 -11.15
C ASP A 49 -5.27 9.86 -10.67
N ILE A 50 -5.70 9.27 -9.56
CA ILE A 50 -5.12 8.04 -8.99
C ILE A 50 -6.19 7.01 -8.62
N SER A 51 -5.77 5.75 -8.52
CA SER A 51 -6.58 4.63 -8.04
C SER A 51 -6.45 4.41 -6.53
N TYR A 52 -7.34 3.60 -5.94
CA TYR A 52 -7.20 3.14 -4.55
C TYR A 52 -5.90 2.34 -4.33
N ASN A 53 -5.47 1.52 -5.30
CA ASN A 53 -4.21 0.79 -5.22
C ASN A 53 -3.02 1.74 -5.06
N GLN A 54 -3.02 2.86 -5.79
CA GLN A 54 -1.98 3.89 -5.68
C GLN A 54 -1.99 4.59 -4.31
N ILE A 55 -3.17 4.82 -3.71
CA ILE A 55 -3.24 5.31 -2.32
C ILE A 55 -2.56 4.34 -1.38
N PHE A 56 -2.90 3.05 -1.44
CA PHE A 56 -2.26 2.04 -0.59
C PHE A 56 -0.75 1.98 -0.84
N GLN A 57 -0.30 2.08 -2.09
CA GLN A 57 1.12 2.20 -2.41
C GLN A 57 1.76 3.38 -1.70
N PHE A 58 1.18 4.60 -1.80
CA PHE A 58 1.72 5.79 -1.14
C PHE A 58 1.76 5.67 0.37
N MET A 59 0.75 5.03 0.98
CA MET A 59 0.67 4.82 2.43
C MET A 59 1.80 3.92 2.93
N VAL A 60 2.23 2.91 2.19
CA VAL A 60 3.25 1.95 2.64
C VAL A 60 4.64 2.16 2.04
N ASP A 61 4.76 2.88 0.89
CA ASP A 61 6.04 3.19 0.25
C ASP A 61 6.55 4.58 0.61
N ASN A 62 6.66 4.87 1.90
CA ASN A 62 7.22 6.11 2.40
C ASN A 62 8.09 5.90 3.64
N HIS A 63 8.86 6.92 4.00
CA HIS A 63 9.80 6.87 5.11
C HIS A 63 9.12 6.66 6.46
N ILE A 64 7.97 7.28 6.70
CA ILE A 64 7.26 7.21 7.99
C ILE A 64 6.78 5.79 8.25
N TYR A 65 6.18 5.14 7.25
CA TYR A 65 5.77 3.74 7.37
C TYR A 65 6.98 2.81 7.62
N GLY A 66 8.12 3.13 6.98
CA GLY A 66 9.38 2.42 7.24
C GLY A 66 9.87 2.55 8.68
N ILE A 67 9.81 3.75 9.27
CA ILE A 67 10.20 3.98 10.67
C ILE A 67 9.26 3.26 11.66
N ILE A 68 7.96 3.33 11.44
CA ILE A 68 6.96 2.68 12.30
C ILE A 68 7.24 1.18 12.38
N ASN A 69 7.62 0.56 11.27
CA ASN A 69 7.92 -0.86 11.21
C ASN A 69 9.36 -1.22 11.66
N MET A 70 10.22 -0.24 11.90
CA MET A 70 11.57 -0.34 12.45
C MET A 70 12.58 -1.16 11.61
N ASN A 71 12.19 -2.25 10.99
CA ASN A 71 13.07 -3.13 10.21
C ASN A 71 12.29 -3.90 9.14
N THR A 72 13.02 -4.52 8.22
CA THR A 72 12.46 -5.25 7.07
C THR A 72 11.60 -6.45 7.50
N PHE A 73 11.93 -7.11 8.62
CA PHE A 73 11.12 -8.21 9.13
C PHE A 73 9.70 -7.75 9.49
N ASN A 74 9.61 -6.71 10.30
CA ASN A 74 8.31 -6.15 10.70
C ASN A 74 7.57 -5.54 9.52
N PHE A 75 8.29 -4.83 8.63
CA PHE A 75 7.71 -4.24 7.42
C PHE A 75 7.01 -5.30 6.56
N ILE A 76 7.67 -6.42 6.25
CA ILE A 76 7.06 -7.49 5.44
C ILE A 76 5.81 -8.04 6.12
N ARG A 77 5.88 -8.33 7.42
CA ARG A 77 4.72 -8.83 8.16
C ARG A 77 3.57 -7.83 8.21
N ALA A 78 3.89 -6.54 8.41
CA ALA A 78 2.88 -5.48 8.47
C ALA A 78 2.14 -5.34 7.14
N ILE A 79 2.84 -5.22 6.00
CA ILE A 79 2.17 -5.04 4.72
C ILE A 79 1.31 -6.25 4.32
N TYR A 80 1.73 -7.47 4.62
CA TYR A 80 0.90 -8.66 4.39
C TYR A 80 -0.33 -8.67 5.29
N ASN A 81 -0.15 -8.36 6.58
CA ASN A 81 -1.25 -8.36 7.54
C ASN A 81 -2.26 -7.22 7.28
N GLU A 82 -1.78 -6.02 6.97
CA GLU A 82 -2.61 -4.83 6.81
C GLU A 82 -3.30 -4.76 5.44
N LEU A 83 -2.64 -5.22 4.38
CA LEU A 83 -3.16 -5.13 3.02
C LEU A 83 -3.79 -6.44 2.53
N LEU A 84 -3.26 -7.59 2.94
CA LEU A 84 -3.72 -8.89 2.48
C LEU A 84 -4.47 -9.69 3.57
N PHE A 85 -4.58 -9.15 4.80
CA PHE A 85 -5.26 -9.76 5.95
C PHE A 85 -4.75 -11.17 6.29
N ARG A 86 -3.47 -11.43 6.02
CA ARG A 86 -2.78 -12.69 6.33
C ARG A 86 -1.29 -12.44 6.59
N LEU A 87 -0.65 -13.41 7.18
CA LEU A 87 0.81 -13.41 7.26
C LEU A 87 1.43 -13.98 5.96
N PRO A 88 2.66 -13.58 5.61
CA PRO A 88 3.41 -14.24 4.54
C PRO A 88 3.72 -15.69 4.92
N THR A 89 3.75 -16.58 3.94
CA THR A 89 4.38 -17.90 4.09
C THR A 89 5.90 -17.75 4.23
N ASP A 90 6.58 -18.78 4.71
CA ASP A 90 8.04 -18.75 4.84
C ASP A 90 8.74 -18.45 3.51
N GLN A 91 8.21 -18.98 2.40
CA GLN A 91 8.74 -18.74 1.06
C GLN A 91 8.50 -17.30 0.61
N GLU A 92 7.28 -16.77 0.78
CA GLU A 92 6.96 -15.37 0.45
C GLU A 92 7.83 -14.41 1.28
N TYR A 93 8.01 -14.73 2.57
CA TYR A 93 8.86 -13.94 3.45
C TYR A 93 10.32 -13.93 2.96
N ALA A 94 10.90 -15.10 2.65
CA ALA A 94 12.29 -15.20 2.21
C ALA A 94 12.53 -14.40 0.91
N VAL A 95 11.62 -14.54 -0.07
CA VAL A 95 11.68 -13.80 -1.34
C VAL A 95 11.56 -12.28 -1.09
N ALA A 96 10.58 -11.85 -0.29
CA ALA A 96 10.40 -10.45 0.04
C ALA A 96 11.62 -9.85 0.76
N PHE A 97 12.21 -10.60 1.70
CA PHE A 97 13.40 -10.17 2.42
C PHE A 97 14.61 -10.00 1.48
N ASP A 98 14.85 -10.94 0.58
CA ASP A 98 15.96 -10.86 -0.38
C ASP A 98 15.80 -9.66 -1.32
N ILE A 99 14.59 -9.37 -1.79
CA ILE A 99 14.31 -8.22 -2.66
C ILE A 99 14.48 -6.91 -1.89
N ILE A 100 13.88 -6.79 -0.70
CA ILE A 100 13.79 -5.51 0.04
C ILE A 100 15.10 -5.19 0.76
N GLU A 101 15.69 -6.17 1.44
CA GLU A 101 16.90 -5.95 2.26
C GLU A 101 18.18 -6.06 1.46
N LYS A 102 18.27 -7.04 0.56
CA LYS A 102 19.49 -7.33 -0.18
C LYS A 102 19.48 -6.76 -1.60
N SER A 103 18.38 -6.13 -2.04
CA SER A 103 18.19 -5.66 -3.43
C SER A 103 18.48 -6.77 -4.45
N SER A 104 18.16 -8.01 -4.08
CA SER A 104 18.34 -9.18 -4.95
C SER A 104 17.08 -9.37 -5.80
N PRO A 105 17.20 -9.30 -7.16
CA PRO A 105 16.03 -9.45 -8.00
C PRO A 105 15.34 -10.79 -7.81
N GLY A 106 14.00 -10.77 -7.73
CA GLY A 106 13.17 -11.95 -7.53
C GLY A 106 11.77 -11.79 -8.10
N GLN A 107 10.97 -12.84 -8.01
CA GLN A 107 9.58 -12.83 -8.45
C GLN A 107 8.65 -12.80 -7.24
N ALA A 108 7.84 -11.74 -7.15
CA ALA A 108 6.81 -11.60 -6.13
C ALA A 108 5.48 -11.19 -6.79
N PHE A 109 4.37 -11.77 -6.31
CA PHE A 109 3.01 -11.50 -6.83
C PHE A 109 2.87 -11.70 -8.35
N GLY A 110 3.60 -12.67 -8.91
CA GLY A 110 3.55 -12.99 -10.34
C GLY A 110 4.47 -12.15 -11.23
N ASN A 111 5.10 -11.11 -10.72
CA ASN A 111 5.96 -10.20 -11.48
C ASN A 111 7.38 -10.14 -10.92
N TYR A 112 8.34 -9.77 -11.78
CA TYR A 112 9.72 -9.53 -11.39
C TYR A 112 9.84 -8.18 -10.66
N CYS A 113 10.66 -8.12 -9.62
CA CYS A 113 11.02 -6.87 -8.93
C CYS A 113 12.43 -6.99 -8.33
N SER A 114 13.10 -5.85 -8.17
CA SER A 114 14.49 -5.77 -7.76
C SER A 114 14.74 -4.86 -6.55
N ASN A 115 13.68 -4.21 -6.06
CA ASN A 115 13.75 -3.28 -4.94
C ASN A 115 12.40 -3.18 -4.21
N LYS A 116 12.43 -2.51 -3.05
CA LYS A 116 11.26 -2.32 -2.19
C LYS A 116 10.07 -1.66 -2.90
N THR A 117 10.30 -0.61 -3.69
CA THR A 117 9.24 0.13 -4.38
C THR A 117 8.53 -0.74 -5.42
N GLU A 118 9.31 -1.50 -6.21
CA GLU A 118 8.76 -2.45 -7.18
C GLU A 118 8.03 -3.61 -6.51
N PHE A 119 8.55 -4.11 -5.38
CA PHE A 119 7.87 -5.13 -4.58
C PHE A 119 6.50 -4.65 -4.11
N ILE A 120 6.42 -3.43 -3.55
CA ILE A 120 5.17 -2.83 -3.10
C ILE A 120 4.21 -2.63 -4.28
N HIS A 121 4.72 -2.14 -5.42
CA HIS A 121 3.91 -1.98 -6.62
C HIS A 121 3.29 -3.32 -7.06
N ASN A 122 4.07 -4.39 -7.15
CA ASN A 122 3.56 -5.71 -7.50
C ASN A 122 2.53 -6.24 -6.49
N LEU A 123 2.71 -5.93 -5.19
CA LEU A 123 1.75 -6.30 -4.16
C LEU A 123 0.41 -5.60 -4.36
N VAL A 124 0.42 -4.26 -4.54
CA VAL A 124 -0.84 -3.48 -4.63
C VAL A 124 -1.60 -3.74 -5.93
N GLU A 125 -0.92 -4.19 -6.98
CA GLU A 125 -1.55 -4.59 -8.26
C GLU A 125 -1.92 -6.09 -8.30
N SER A 126 -1.67 -6.83 -7.23
CA SER A 126 -1.91 -8.28 -7.19
C SER A 126 -3.39 -8.65 -7.01
N PRO A 127 -3.82 -9.83 -7.48
CA PRO A 127 -5.13 -10.37 -7.14
C PRO A 127 -5.39 -10.46 -5.63
N ALA A 128 -4.36 -10.77 -4.85
CA ALA A 128 -4.45 -10.84 -3.39
C ALA A 128 -4.80 -9.48 -2.77
N MET A 129 -4.27 -8.37 -3.33
CA MET A 129 -4.64 -7.02 -2.89
C MET A 129 -6.10 -6.69 -3.23
N HIS A 130 -6.60 -7.12 -4.38
CA HIS A 130 -8.00 -6.91 -4.74
C HIS A 130 -8.96 -7.61 -3.75
N GLU A 131 -8.62 -8.83 -3.33
CA GLU A 131 -9.34 -9.50 -2.24
C GLU A 131 -9.22 -8.71 -0.92
N GLY A 132 -8.01 -8.22 -0.61
CA GLY A 132 -7.76 -7.39 0.56
C GLY A 132 -8.63 -6.13 0.60
N ILE A 133 -8.84 -5.46 -0.53
CA ILE A 133 -9.72 -4.27 -0.62
C ILE A 133 -11.17 -4.63 -0.29
N VAL A 134 -11.68 -5.77 -0.78
CA VAL A 134 -13.02 -6.24 -0.42
C VAL A 134 -13.10 -6.52 1.07
N ILE A 135 -12.11 -7.24 1.64
CA ILE A 135 -12.06 -7.55 3.07
C ILE A 135 -12.00 -6.25 3.89
N TRP A 136 -11.14 -5.31 3.52
CA TRP A 136 -11.00 -4.02 4.18
C TRP A 136 -12.33 -3.25 4.20
N THR A 137 -13.07 -3.25 3.09
CA THR A 137 -14.37 -2.59 3.00
C THR A 137 -15.40 -3.24 3.95
N PHE A 138 -15.47 -4.57 4.01
CA PHE A 138 -16.32 -5.29 4.96
C PHE A 138 -15.97 -4.99 6.41
N GLN A 139 -14.67 -4.91 6.74
CA GLN A 139 -14.23 -4.55 8.08
C GLN A 139 -14.70 -3.14 8.49
N ILE A 140 -14.62 -2.17 7.59
CA ILE A 140 -15.03 -0.79 7.88
C ILE A 140 -16.55 -0.67 8.02
N TYR A 141 -17.32 -1.26 7.12
CA TYR A 141 -18.76 -1.04 7.05
C TYR A 141 -19.57 -2.01 7.89
N LEU A 142 -19.10 -3.25 8.08
CA LEU A 142 -19.81 -4.31 8.79
C LEU A 142 -19.05 -4.85 10.01
N ASN A 143 -17.82 -4.39 10.26
CA ASN A 143 -16.95 -4.85 11.35
C ASN A 143 -16.75 -6.38 11.37
N ARG A 144 -16.72 -7.01 10.21
CA ARG A 144 -16.49 -8.46 10.03
C ARG A 144 -15.78 -8.77 8.73
N PHE A 145 -15.27 -10.00 8.59
CA PHE A 145 -14.78 -10.53 7.32
C PHE A 145 -15.97 -10.91 6.40
N PRO A 146 -15.81 -10.77 5.07
CA PRO A 146 -16.76 -11.35 4.12
C PRO A 146 -16.74 -12.88 4.21
N SER A 147 -17.87 -13.51 4.02
CA SER A 147 -17.94 -14.94 3.75
C SER A 147 -17.33 -15.25 2.36
N SER A 148 -16.93 -16.50 2.14
CA SER A 148 -16.42 -16.93 0.81
C SER A 148 -17.44 -16.68 -0.31
N ARG A 149 -18.75 -16.77 -0.01
CA ARG A 149 -19.83 -16.50 -0.96
C ARG A 149 -19.92 -15.02 -1.32
N GLU A 150 -19.80 -14.13 -0.33
CA GLU A 150 -19.79 -12.68 -0.55
C GLU A 150 -18.57 -12.26 -1.36
N LEU A 151 -17.39 -12.76 -0.98
CA LEU A 151 -16.17 -12.49 -1.72
C LEU A 151 -16.28 -12.94 -3.19
N ALA A 152 -16.76 -14.17 -3.43
CA ALA A 152 -16.94 -14.70 -4.77
C ALA A 152 -17.99 -13.93 -5.61
N SER A 153 -18.95 -13.28 -4.95
CA SER A 153 -19.96 -12.45 -5.63
C SER A 153 -19.46 -11.04 -5.95
N ILE A 154 -18.71 -10.43 -5.03
CA ILE A 154 -18.33 -9.01 -5.10
C ILE A 154 -17.06 -8.81 -5.91
N LEU A 155 -16.06 -9.69 -5.73
CA LEU A 155 -14.75 -9.53 -6.36
C LEU A 155 -14.81 -9.42 -7.89
N PRO A 156 -15.59 -10.23 -8.63
CA PRO A 156 -15.69 -10.10 -10.09
C PRO A 156 -16.26 -8.75 -10.56
N GLU A 157 -17.20 -8.17 -9.82
CA GLU A 157 -17.77 -6.86 -10.14
C GLU A 157 -16.77 -5.75 -9.84
N TYR A 158 -16.07 -5.82 -8.71
CA TYR A 158 -15.01 -4.89 -8.38
C TYR A 158 -13.89 -4.89 -9.43
N LEU A 159 -13.45 -6.05 -9.90
CA LEU A 159 -12.38 -6.19 -10.89
C LEU A 159 -12.71 -5.58 -12.27
N LYS A 160 -13.99 -5.32 -12.58
CA LYS A 160 -14.37 -4.67 -13.85
C LYS A 160 -14.00 -3.20 -13.90
N HIS A 161 -14.06 -2.51 -12.77
CA HIS A 161 -13.94 -1.06 -12.70
C HIS A 161 -12.90 -0.58 -11.68
N HIS A 162 -12.42 -1.45 -10.80
CA HIS A 162 -11.55 -1.14 -9.66
C HIS A 162 -12.10 0.01 -8.78
N ASP A 163 -13.43 0.09 -8.69
CA ASP A 163 -14.14 1.15 -7.96
C ASP A 163 -14.72 0.61 -6.64
N ILE A 164 -14.14 1.02 -5.53
CA ILE A 164 -14.59 0.60 -4.18
C ILE A 164 -16.04 1.01 -3.89
N ARG A 165 -16.56 2.04 -4.58
CA ARG A 165 -17.95 2.48 -4.43
C ARG A 165 -18.95 1.39 -4.81
N GLU A 166 -18.58 0.50 -5.75
CA GLU A 166 -19.42 -0.65 -6.11
C GLU A 166 -19.52 -1.67 -4.96
N ILE A 167 -18.43 -1.86 -4.21
CA ILE A 167 -18.45 -2.71 -3.01
C ILE A 167 -19.32 -2.06 -1.93
N ILE A 168 -19.10 -0.77 -1.66
CA ILE A 168 -19.85 0.00 -0.66
C ILE A 168 -21.35 -0.03 -0.98
N LYS A 169 -21.73 0.15 -2.23
CA LYS A 169 -23.12 0.09 -2.71
C LYS A 169 -23.75 -1.27 -2.42
N GLN A 170 -23.05 -2.37 -2.71
CA GLN A 170 -23.56 -3.71 -2.43
C GLN A 170 -23.73 -3.97 -0.93
N ILE A 171 -22.82 -3.47 -0.09
CA ILE A 171 -22.92 -3.57 1.36
C ILE A 171 -24.08 -2.71 1.89
N SER A 172 -24.22 -1.47 1.42
CA SER A 172 -25.19 -0.50 1.95
C SER A 172 -26.65 -0.86 1.73
N VAL A 173 -26.95 -1.76 0.80
CA VAL A 173 -28.31 -2.25 0.55
C VAL A 173 -28.67 -3.53 1.33
N THR A 174 -27.76 -4.04 2.17
CA THR A 174 -28.01 -5.22 3.00
C THR A 174 -28.79 -4.87 4.27
N ASP A 175 -29.65 -5.79 4.73
CA ASP A 175 -30.35 -5.65 6.01
C ASP A 175 -29.38 -5.53 7.18
N GLU A 176 -28.22 -6.19 7.09
CA GLU A 176 -27.15 -6.13 8.09
C GLU A 176 -26.62 -4.71 8.27
N TYR A 177 -26.31 -4.01 7.16
CA TYR A 177 -25.84 -2.63 7.22
C TYR A 177 -26.91 -1.67 7.75
N ALA A 178 -28.16 -1.89 7.38
CA ALA A 178 -29.30 -1.09 7.85
C ALA A 178 -29.67 -1.39 9.32
N GLY A 179 -29.04 -2.38 9.96
CA GLY A 179 -29.35 -2.78 11.34
C GLY A 179 -30.67 -3.52 11.51
N PHE A 180 -31.27 -4.00 10.42
CA PHE A 180 -32.44 -4.87 10.49
C PHE A 180 -31.98 -6.31 10.80
N LYS A 181 -32.36 -6.82 11.97
CA LYS A 181 -32.12 -8.20 12.40
C LYS A 181 -33.37 -9.05 12.15
#